data_65ee7212372eeae18ab6137a4b7fe88b
#
_entry.id   65ee7212372eeae18ab6137a4b7fe88b
#
_cell.length_a   1.000
_cell.length_b   1.000
_cell.length_c   1.000
_cell.angle_alpha   90.00
_cell.angle_beta   90.00
_cell.angle_gamma   90.00
#
_symmetry.space_group_name_H-M   'P 1'
#
loop_
_entity.id
_entity.type
_entity.pdbx_description
1 polymer ?
#
loop_
_entity_poly.entity_id
_entity_poly.type
_entity_poly.pdbx_seq_one_letter_code
_entity_poly.pdbx_strand_id
1 'polypeptide(L)'
;MPNHCRTTIPLLAGLLFLTCSQAVAQVPSEIAEKIAAMGRVNDPARTAPLYIGLHEKEPYPGVKISRDVKYGPHERNTLDLFVPEAAGSARPIFMFVHGGQFIRGSKHAPGSPFYDNVMLWAARNGMIGVNVEYRLAPQFTWPSGGEDLGMAVRWAGDNAMAHGGDPNRVFLMGHSAGASHVAIYVSHPQFHGPNGSGLAGAMFSSGSAYDLTTAGESEGRAAYFGTDRSLYKDRSSLPGLLKTSIPFMANAAEFDPPAIAEQFHEFKAAMCESPHGCVRTLLQPRHNHMSQSYAINTADTMLSSQLLEFIKAGR
;
A
#
# COMPACT_ATOMS: atom_id res chain seq x y z
N MET A 1 4.84 -28.44 -79.17
CA MET A 1 4.98 -28.93 -77.78
C MET A 1 4.86 -27.75 -76.89
N PRO A 2 3.77 -27.58 -76.11
CA PRO A 2 3.59 -26.40 -75.30
C PRO A 2 4.14 -26.64 -73.89
N ASN A 3 4.93 -25.63 -73.43
CA ASN A 3 5.45 -25.52 -72.07
C ASN A 3 4.35 -25.13 -71.09
N HIS A 4 4.10 -25.97 -70.09
CA HIS A 4 3.24 -25.59 -68.92
C HIS A 4 4.05 -24.88 -67.87
N CYS A 5 3.80 -23.60 -67.72
CA CYS A 5 4.27 -22.76 -66.58
C CYS A 5 3.40 -23.04 -65.35
N ARG A 6 3.96 -23.65 -64.29
CA ARG A 6 3.31 -23.84 -63.00
C ARG A 6 3.59 -22.66 -62.13
N THR A 7 2.62 -21.82 -61.92
CA THR A 7 2.63 -20.77 -60.92
C THR A 7 2.35 -21.33 -59.53
N THR A 8 3.34 -21.31 -58.65
CA THR A 8 3.20 -21.61 -57.22
C THR A 8 2.81 -20.34 -56.49
N ILE A 9 1.63 -20.33 -55.87
CA ILE A 9 1.15 -19.27 -54.96
C ILE A 9 1.67 -19.61 -53.56
N PRO A 10 2.39 -18.70 -52.87
CA PRO A 10 2.75 -18.93 -51.46
C PRO A 10 1.54 -18.64 -50.57
N LEU A 11 1.11 -19.64 -49.80
CA LEU A 11 0.17 -19.44 -48.69
C LEU A 11 0.88 -18.63 -47.59
N LEU A 12 0.51 -17.38 -47.40
CA LEU A 12 0.85 -16.61 -46.19
C LEU A 12 -0.06 -17.10 -45.06
N ALA A 13 0.48 -17.91 -44.16
CA ALA A 13 -0.16 -18.25 -42.91
C ALA A 13 -0.02 -17.04 -41.94
N GLY A 14 -1.07 -16.23 -41.89
CA GLY A 14 -1.16 -15.14 -40.88
C GLY A 14 -1.34 -15.75 -39.50
N LEU A 15 -0.30 -15.71 -38.63
CA LEU A 15 -0.44 -15.96 -37.19
C LEU A 15 -1.25 -14.82 -36.59
N LEU A 16 -2.53 -15.06 -36.31
CA LEU A 16 -3.29 -14.21 -35.40
C LEU A 16 -2.75 -14.43 -33.98
N PHE A 17 -1.95 -13.51 -33.48
CA PHE A 17 -1.67 -13.41 -32.06
C PHE A 17 -2.96 -12.91 -31.36
N LEU A 18 -3.74 -13.81 -30.79
CA LEU A 18 -4.75 -13.48 -29.83
C LEU A 18 -4.01 -12.98 -28.56
N THR A 19 -3.86 -11.68 -28.44
CA THR A 19 -3.50 -11.06 -27.14
C THR A 19 -4.70 -11.27 -26.22
N CYS A 20 -4.64 -12.30 -25.38
CA CYS A 20 -5.57 -12.47 -24.28
C CYS A 20 -5.29 -11.34 -23.27
N SER A 21 -5.93 -10.19 -23.46
CA SER A 21 -5.98 -9.15 -22.46
C SER A 21 -6.76 -9.74 -21.28
N GLN A 22 -6.06 -10.13 -20.22
CA GLN A 22 -6.74 -10.50 -18.97
C GLN A 22 -7.50 -9.26 -18.50
N ALA A 23 -8.80 -9.29 -18.57
CA ALA A 23 -9.65 -8.25 -18.01
C ALA A 23 -9.36 -8.21 -16.51
N VAL A 24 -8.80 -7.10 -16.04
CA VAL A 24 -8.61 -6.88 -14.60
C VAL A 24 -10.00 -6.85 -13.99
N ALA A 25 -10.28 -7.77 -13.06
CA ALA A 25 -11.56 -7.80 -12.38
C ALA A 25 -11.72 -6.52 -11.55
N GLN A 26 -12.87 -5.89 -11.70
CA GLN A 26 -13.20 -4.59 -11.11
C GLN A 26 -14.22 -4.75 -9.98
N VAL A 27 -14.45 -3.67 -9.24
CA VAL A 27 -15.51 -3.58 -8.22
C VAL A 27 -16.84 -4.07 -8.81
N PRO A 28 -17.57 -4.99 -8.14
CA PRO A 28 -18.92 -5.38 -8.56
C PRO A 28 -19.83 -4.16 -8.74
N SER A 29 -20.64 -4.15 -9.78
CA SER A 29 -21.43 -2.97 -10.17
C SER A 29 -22.31 -2.43 -9.04
N GLU A 30 -22.97 -3.31 -8.28
CA GLU A 30 -23.79 -2.94 -7.14
C GLU A 30 -23.01 -2.22 -6.03
N ILE A 31 -21.78 -2.68 -5.73
CA ILE A 31 -20.89 -2.03 -4.76
C ILE A 31 -20.46 -0.66 -5.29
N ALA A 32 -20.06 -0.60 -6.56
CA ALA A 32 -19.62 0.63 -7.19
C ALA A 32 -20.69 1.72 -7.21
N GLU A 33 -21.94 1.36 -7.48
CA GLU A 33 -23.09 2.29 -7.42
C GLU A 33 -23.30 2.84 -6.01
N LYS A 34 -23.21 1.98 -4.98
CA LYS A 34 -23.30 2.40 -3.58
C LYS A 34 -22.15 3.33 -3.19
N ILE A 35 -20.92 3.03 -3.63
CA ILE A 35 -19.74 3.89 -3.42
C ILE A 35 -19.93 5.25 -4.08
N ALA A 36 -20.36 5.29 -5.35
CA ALA A 36 -20.61 6.53 -6.08
C ALA A 36 -21.69 7.39 -5.39
N ALA A 37 -22.75 6.76 -4.88
CA ALA A 37 -23.80 7.44 -4.13
C ALA A 37 -23.33 8.01 -2.77
N MET A 38 -22.25 7.49 -2.18
CA MET A 38 -21.65 8.08 -0.98
C MET A 38 -20.89 9.37 -1.28
N GLY A 39 -20.36 9.51 -2.52
CA GLY A 39 -19.55 10.65 -2.94
C GLY A 39 -18.14 10.62 -2.37
N ARG A 40 -17.45 11.77 -2.42
CA ARG A 40 -16.04 11.93 -2.04
C ARG A 40 -15.86 12.14 -0.53
N VAL A 41 -16.15 11.09 0.23
CA VAL A 41 -16.10 11.11 1.69
C VAL A 41 -15.27 9.95 2.25
N ASN A 42 -14.70 10.16 3.43
CA ASN A 42 -14.08 9.08 4.21
C ASN A 42 -15.13 8.55 5.21
N ASP A 43 -15.84 7.50 4.82
CA ASP A 43 -16.92 6.89 5.62
C ASP A 43 -16.70 5.37 5.76
N PRO A 44 -15.87 4.93 6.70
CA PRO A 44 -15.65 3.51 6.94
C PRO A 44 -16.91 2.79 7.41
N ALA A 45 -17.79 3.44 8.16
CA ALA A 45 -19.01 2.82 8.68
C ALA A 45 -19.99 2.41 7.58
N ARG A 46 -20.11 3.22 6.51
CA ARG A 46 -20.95 2.89 5.35
C ARG A 46 -20.22 2.01 4.33
N THR A 47 -18.89 2.08 4.25
CA THR A 47 -18.12 1.31 3.26
C THR A 47 -17.86 -0.13 3.72
N ALA A 48 -17.51 -0.36 4.99
CA ALA A 48 -17.16 -1.69 5.50
C ALA A 48 -18.25 -2.75 5.26
N PRO A 49 -19.56 -2.49 5.50
CA PRO A 49 -20.61 -3.47 5.25
C PRO A 49 -20.69 -3.99 3.80
N LEU A 50 -20.21 -3.21 2.82
CA LEU A 50 -20.20 -3.62 1.42
C LEU A 50 -19.15 -4.71 1.13
N TYR A 51 -18.12 -4.82 1.95
CA TYR A 51 -16.97 -5.69 1.74
C TYR A 51 -16.85 -6.83 2.76
N ILE A 52 -17.41 -6.69 3.98
CA ILE A 52 -17.27 -7.70 5.05
C ILE A 52 -17.66 -9.11 4.56
N GLY A 53 -18.75 -9.23 3.81
CA GLY A 53 -19.25 -10.51 3.30
C GLY A 53 -18.41 -11.13 2.19
N LEU A 54 -17.44 -10.40 1.64
CA LEU A 54 -16.53 -10.88 0.60
C LEU A 54 -15.26 -11.54 1.19
N HIS A 55 -15.05 -11.43 2.49
CA HIS A 55 -13.85 -11.91 3.16
C HIS A 55 -14.13 -13.13 4.02
N GLU A 56 -13.09 -13.93 4.17
CA GLU A 56 -13.08 -15.06 5.09
C GLU A 56 -13.05 -14.58 6.54
N LYS A 57 -13.49 -15.47 7.43
CA LYS A 57 -13.38 -15.31 8.87
C LYS A 57 -12.31 -16.25 9.41
N GLU A 58 -11.69 -15.88 10.54
CA GLU A 58 -10.82 -16.81 11.27
C GLU A 58 -11.54 -18.10 11.64
N PRO A 59 -10.83 -19.25 11.63
CA PRO A 59 -9.42 -19.41 11.27
C PRO A 59 -9.19 -19.35 9.76
N TYR A 60 -7.98 -18.91 9.35
CA TYR A 60 -7.60 -18.81 7.94
C TYR A 60 -6.75 -20.03 7.52
N PRO A 61 -7.31 -21.03 6.84
CA PRO A 61 -6.57 -22.24 6.46
C PRO A 61 -5.34 -21.92 5.62
N GLY A 62 -4.23 -22.60 5.91
CA GLY A 62 -2.97 -22.46 5.17
C GLY A 62 -2.13 -21.25 5.55
N VAL A 63 -2.53 -20.48 6.56
CA VAL A 63 -1.79 -19.31 7.05
C VAL A 63 -1.64 -19.37 8.57
N LYS A 64 -0.41 -19.42 9.06
CA LYS A 64 -0.10 -19.32 10.48
C LYS A 64 -0.07 -17.86 10.90
N ILE A 65 -0.83 -17.51 11.94
CA ILE A 65 -0.91 -16.16 12.48
C ILE A 65 -0.25 -16.08 13.85
N SER A 66 0.51 -15.01 14.06
CA SER A 66 1.03 -14.61 15.37
C SER A 66 0.62 -13.17 15.63
N ARG A 67 -0.24 -12.95 16.62
CA ARG A 67 -0.75 -11.62 16.99
C ARG A 67 0.14 -10.95 18.02
N ASP A 68 0.13 -9.62 18.00
CA ASP A 68 0.72 -8.73 19.01
C ASP A 68 2.20 -8.99 19.32
N VAL A 69 2.97 -9.38 18.29
CA VAL A 69 4.41 -9.55 18.39
C VAL A 69 5.07 -8.18 18.59
N LYS A 70 5.85 -8.03 19.66
CA LYS A 70 6.52 -6.77 20.00
C LYS A 70 7.66 -6.48 19.03
N TYR A 71 7.72 -5.23 18.52
CA TYR A 71 8.84 -4.69 17.76
C TYR A 71 9.53 -3.50 18.43
N GLY A 72 8.95 -2.99 19.52
CA GLY A 72 9.47 -1.84 20.27
C GLY A 72 8.94 -1.80 21.71
N PRO A 73 9.34 -0.80 22.50
CA PRO A 73 9.08 -0.75 23.95
C PRO A 73 7.65 -0.31 24.32
N HIS A 74 6.96 0.43 23.44
CA HIS A 74 5.63 0.94 23.74
C HIS A 74 4.56 -0.15 23.58
N GLU A 75 3.43 -0.03 24.27
CA GLU A 75 2.34 -1.02 24.19
C GLU A 75 1.81 -1.18 22.76
N ARG A 76 1.73 -0.09 21.98
CA ARG A 76 1.33 -0.11 20.57
C ARG A 76 2.45 -0.49 19.60
N ASN A 77 3.70 -0.67 20.04
CA ASN A 77 4.75 -1.18 19.18
C ASN A 77 4.60 -2.70 19.01
N THR A 78 3.51 -3.11 18.36
CA THR A 78 3.18 -4.51 18.05
C THR A 78 2.89 -4.68 16.56
N LEU A 79 3.06 -5.90 16.09
CA LEU A 79 2.69 -6.29 14.74
C LEU A 79 2.04 -7.67 14.76
N ASP A 80 1.26 -7.98 13.70
CA ASP A 80 0.73 -9.31 13.47
C ASP A 80 1.45 -9.92 12.26
N LEU A 81 1.85 -11.19 12.41
CA LEU A 81 2.51 -11.96 11.35
C LEU A 81 1.53 -12.95 10.72
N PHE A 82 1.58 -13.01 9.39
CA PHE A 82 0.83 -13.96 8.56
C PHE A 82 1.82 -14.72 7.69
N VAL A 83 2.12 -15.95 8.09
CA VAL A 83 3.12 -16.80 7.43
C VAL A 83 2.42 -17.93 6.69
N PRO A 84 2.63 -18.09 5.34
CA PRO A 84 2.12 -19.27 4.64
C PRO A 84 2.62 -20.57 5.26
N GLU A 85 1.72 -21.52 5.52
CA GLU A 85 2.10 -22.86 6.04
C GLU A 85 2.80 -23.71 4.97
N ALA A 86 2.55 -23.44 3.69
CA ALA A 86 3.26 -24.10 2.61
C ALA A 86 4.78 -23.89 2.74
N ALA A 87 5.56 -24.93 2.46
CA ALA A 87 7.02 -24.82 2.46
C ALA A 87 7.51 -23.75 1.48
N GLY A 88 8.54 -23.00 1.89
CA GLY A 88 9.16 -21.95 1.05
C GLY A 88 10.20 -21.17 1.82
N SER A 89 11.15 -20.59 1.09
CA SER A 89 12.21 -19.73 1.62
C SER A 89 12.39 -18.49 0.77
N ALA A 90 13.12 -17.52 1.30
CA ALA A 90 13.40 -16.24 0.64
C ALA A 90 12.12 -15.50 0.16
N ARG A 91 11.05 -15.57 0.94
CA ARG A 91 9.78 -14.92 0.65
C ARG A 91 9.92 -13.40 0.79
N PRO A 92 9.29 -12.59 -0.08
CA PRO A 92 9.15 -11.17 0.19
C PRO A 92 8.38 -10.95 1.50
N ILE A 93 8.71 -9.89 2.21
CA ILE A 93 7.97 -9.43 3.39
C ILE A 93 7.13 -8.24 2.97
N PHE A 94 5.82 -8.35 3.13
CA PHE A 94 4.87 -7.29 2.84
C PHE A 94 4.31 -6.72 4.14
N MET A 95 4.73 -5.50 4.47
CA MET A 95 4.30 -4.78 5.66
C MET A 95 3.17 -3.82 5.32
N PHE A 96 2.15 -3.75 6.17
CA PHE A 96 1.03 -2.82 6.02
C PHE A 96 0.86 -1.93 7.25
N VAL A 97 0.60 -0.64 7.01
CA VAL A 97 0.39 0.40 8.03
C VAL A 97 -0.99 0.99 7.86
N HIS A 98 -1.85 0.82 8.87
CA HIS A 98 -3.23 1.25 8.84
C HIS A 98 -3.41 2.77 8.82
N GLY A 99 -4.57 3.24 8.37
CA GLY A 99 -5.00 4.64 8.47
C GLY A 99 -5.61 4.97 9.84
N GLY A 100 -6.23 6.15 9.94
CA GLY A 100 -6.94 6.60 11.13
C GLY A 100 -6.66 8.04 11.52
N GLN A 101 -6.31 8.88 10.56
CA GLN A 101 -6.07 10.32 10.75
C GLN A 101 -4.99 10.64 11.79
N PHE A 102 -4.01 9.74 12.00
CA PHE A 102 -2.94 9.83 13.00
C PHE A 102 -3.38 9.70 14.48
N ILE A 103 -4.67 9.80 14.78
CA ILE A 103 -5.24 9.88 16.13
C ILE A 103 -6.07 8.66 16.55
N ARG A 104 -6.29 7.72 15.62
CA ARG A 104 -7.09 6.50 15.83
C ARG A 104 -6.69 5.40 14.85
N GLY A 105 -7.37 4.28 14.96
CA GLY A 105 -7.12 3.10 14.12
C GLY A 105 -6.35 2.01 14.85
N SER A 106 -6.33 0.86 14.23
CA SER A 106 -5.67 -0.35 14.72
C SER A 106 -5.35 -1.27 13.56
N LYS A 107 -4.27 -2.05 13.70
CA LYS A 107 -3.88 -3.07 12.73
C LYS A 107 -4.95 -4.17 12.57
N HIS A 108 -5.69 -4.45 13.64
CA HIS A 108 -6.73 -5.47 13.69
C HIS A 108 -7.86 -5.04 14.63
N ALA A 109 -9.09 -5.46 14.32
CA ALA A 109 -10.24 -5.33 15.22
C ALA A 109 -10.99 -6.67 15.29
N PRO A 110 -11.29 -7.19 16.49
CA PRO A 110 -11.99 -8.47 16.65
C PRO A 110 -13.30 -8.52 15.86
N GLY A 111 -13.49 -9.58 15.09
CA GLY A 111 -14.69 -9.78 14.25
C GLY A 111 -14.71 -8.97 12.94
N SER A 112 -13.70 -8.15 12.69
CA SER A 112 -13.51 -7.43 11.42
C SER A 112 -12.50 -8.18 10.55
N PRO A 113 -12.73 -8.37 9.24
CA PRO A 113 -11.73 -8.93 8.35
C PRO A 113 -10.63 -7.91 7.96
N PHE A 114 -10.77 -6.64 8.37
CA PHE A 114 -9.86 -5.56 8.00
C PHE A 114 -8.86 -5.29 9.14
N TYR A 115 -7.56 -5.27 8.94
CA TYR A 115 -6.83 -5.36 7.67
C TYR A 115 -6.18 -6.74 7.47
N ASP A 116 -6.75 -7.79 8.09
CA ASP A 116 -6.32 -9.18 7.85
C ASP A 116 -6.45 -9.56 6.37
N ASN A 117 -7.44 -9.03 5.66
CA ASN A 117 -7.61 -9.24 4.23
C ASN A 117 -6.35 -8.90 3.42
N VAL A 118 -5.66 -7.82 3.77
CA VAL A 118 -4.41 -7.40 3.12
C VAL A 118 -3.28 -8.39 3.40
N MET A 119 -3.21 -8.87 4.64
CA MET A 119 -2.21 -9.86 5.06
C MET A 119 -2.45 -11.24 4.47
N LEU A 120 -3.71 -11.65 4.36
CA LEU A 120 -4.11 -12.90 3.70
C LEU A 120 -3.76 -12.87 2.21
N TRP A 121 -4.03 -11.74 1.55
CA TRP A 121 -3.58 -11.55 0.17
C TRP A 121 -2.07 -11.73 0.03
N ALA A 122 -1.29 -11.11 0.92
CA ALA A 122 0.17 -11.27 0.91
C ALA A 122 0.57 -12.74 1.10
N ALA A 123 0.04 -13.40 2.12
CA ALA A 123 0.36 -14.80 2.41
C ALA A 123 -0.02 -15.75 1.27
N ARG A 124 -1.19 -15.56 0.65
CA ARG A 124 -1.66 -16.37 -0.50
C ARG A 124 -0.86 -16.14 -1.78
N ASN A 125 -0.16 -15.01 -1.86
CA ASN A 125 0.78 -14.73 -2.95
C ASN A 125 2.23 -15.09 -2.58
N GLY A 126 2.43 -15.92 -1.56
CA GLY A 126 3.74 -16.47 -1.17
C GLY A 126 4.63 -15.50 -0.41
N MET A 127 4.08 -14.41 0.12
CA MET A 127 4.80 -13.42 0.92
C MET A 127 4.55 -13.67 2.43
N ILE A 128 5.38 -13.07 3.27
CA ILE A 128 5.08 -12.94 4.70
C ILE A 128 4.34 -11.61 4.88
N GLY A 129 3.12 -11.65 5.42
CA GLY A 129 2.36 -10.46 5.78
C GLY A 129 2.74 -9.95 7.16
N VAL A 130 2.95 -8.66 7.31
CA VAL A 130 3.27 -7.99 8.58
C VAL A 130 2.35 -6.78 8.76
N ASN A 131 1.37 -6.88 9.64
CA ASN A 131 0.42 -5.82 9.90
C ASN A 131 0.88 -4.99 11.11
N VAL A 132 1.22 -3.71 10.89
CA VAL A 132 1.95 -2.88 11.86
C VAL A 132 0.99 -1.97 12.63
N GLU A 133 1.09 -2.01 13.96
CA GLU A 133 0.51 -1.03 14.87
C GLU A 133 1.53 0.07 15.16
N TYR A 134 1.09 1.30 15.44
CA TYR A 134 1.97 2.44 15.75
C TYR A 134 1.36 3.38 16.79
N ARG A 135 2.18 4.23 17.40
CA ARG A 135 1.75 5.22 18.41
C ARG A 135 0.89 6.31 17.79
N LEU A 136 -0.12 6.79 18.51
CA LEU A 136 -1.12 7.74 18.03
C LEU A 136 -0.99 9.11 18.70
N ALA A 137 -1.28 10.16 17.94
CA ALA A 137 -1.47 11.51 18.45
C ALA A 137 -2.82 11.62 19.20
N PRO A 138 -2.98 12.61 20.09
CA PRO A 138 -2.04 13.68 20.42
C PRO A 138 -0.94 13.29 21.42
N GLN A 139 -1.00 12.09 21.98
CA GLN A 139 -0.02 11.63 22.97
C GLN A 139 1.38 11.47 22.36
N PHE A 140 1.44 11.01 21.11
CA PHE A 140 2.67 10.81 20.35
C PHE A 140 2.59 11.58 19.03
N THR A 141 3.25 12.73 19.01
CA THR A 141 3.30 13.62 17.84
C THR A 141 4.49 13.31 16.96
N TRP A 142 4.70 14.07 15.89
CA TRP A 142 5.92 14.03 15.09
C TRP A 142 7.17 14.05 16.00
N PRO A 143 8.17 13.18 15.81
CA PRO A 143 8.36 12.26 14.68
C PRO A 143 7.96 10.79 14.98
N SER A 144 7.13 10.51 15.97
CA SER A 144 6.88 9.16 16.53
C SER A 144 6.54 8.10 15.48
N GLY A 145 5.74 8.43 14.46
CA GLY A 145 5.36 7.47 13.42
C GLY A 145 6.55 7.03 12.54
N GLY A 146 7.46 7.96 12.22
CA GLY A 146 8.70 7.63 11.51
C GLY A 146 9.63 6.72 12.34
N GLU A 147 9.75 7.00 13.64
CA GLU A 147 10.52 6.19 14.60
C GLU A 147 9.94 4.77 14.72
N ASP A 148 8.62 4.66 14.85
CA ASP A 148 7.91 3.38 14.97
C ASP A 148 8.11 2.53 13.71
N LEU A 149 7.97 3.12 12.52
CA LEU A 149 8.22 2.40 11.28
C LEU A 149 9.68 1.99 11.13
N GLY A 150 10.62 2.83 11.57
CA GLY A 150 12.05 2.47 11.60
C GLY A 150 12.31 1.25 12.49
N MET A 151 11.68 1.15 13.66
CA MET A 151 11.77 -0.03 14.53
C MET A 151 11.11 -1.26 13.90
N ALA A 152 9.90 -1.10 13.32
CA ALA A 152 9.17 -2.20 12.71
C ALA A 152 9.90 -2.79 11.48
N VAL A 153 10.46 -1.94 10.62
CA VAL A 153 11.24 -2.38 9.44
C VAL A 153 12.52 -3.11 9.87
N ARG A 154 13.24 -2.60 10.86
CA ARG A 154 14.42 -3.31 11.41
C ARG A 154 14.01 -4.66 11.97
N TRP A 155 12.95 -4.71 12.80
CA TRP A 155 12.45 -5.97 13.34
C TRP A 155 12.11 -6.97 12.23
N ALA A 156 11.45 -6.53 11.15
CA ALA A 156 11.11 -7.38 10.02
C ALA A 156 12.36 -7.93 9.33
N GLY A 157 13.39 -7.12 9.10
CA GLY A 157 14.67 -7.56 8.53
C GLY A 157 15.40 -8.57 9.44
N ASP A 158 15.50 -8.27 10.73
CA ASP A 158 16.22 -9.10 11.71
C ASP A 158 15.55 -10.48 11.92
N ASN A 159 14.22 -10.55 11.79
CA ASN A 159 13.45 -11.78 12.03
C ASN A 159 12.99 -12.51 10.75
N ALA A 160 13.27 -11.93 9.57
CA ALA A 160 12.83 -12.45 8.27
C ALA A 160 13.13 -13.94 8.09
N MET A 161 14.39 -14.33 8.26
CA MET A 161 14.86 -15.70 8.00
C MET A 161 14.19 -16.74 8.93
N ALA A 162 13.90 -16.39 10.18
CA ALA A 162 13.21 -17.29 11.12
C ALA A 162 11.79 -17.66 10.66
N HIS A 163 11.20 -16.84 9.79
CA HIS A 163 9.88 -17.07 9.21
C HIS A 163 9.92 -17.45 7.72
N GLY A 164 11.11 -17.76 7.17
CA GLY A 164 11.30 -18.10 5.76
C GLY A 164 11.26 -16.89 4.81
N GLY A 165 11.48 -15.67 5.33
CA GLY A 165 11.55 -14.44 4.57
C GLY A 165 12.96 -14.08 4.09
N ASP A 166 13.01 -13.14 3.14
CA ASP A 166 14.24 -12.53 2.65
C ASP A 166 14.37 -11.11 3.23
N PRO A 167 15.38 -10.83 4.09
CA PRO A 167 15.57 -9.51 4.69
C PRO A 167 15.85 -8.40 3.66
N ASN A 168 16.28 -8.75 2.45
CA ASN A 168 16.52 -7.80 1.36
C ASN A 168 15.27 -7.49 0.53
N ARG A 169 14.15 -8.15 0.82
CA ARG A 169 12.90 -8.00 0.07
C ARG A 169 11.74 -7.55 0.96
N VAL A 170 11.96 -6.46 1.71
CA VAL A 170 10.94 -5.84 2.56
C VAL A 170 10.23 -4.74 1.79
N PHE A 171 8.92 -4.86 1.66
CA PHE A 171 8.02 -3.89 1.02
C PHE A 171 7.07 -3.30 2.05
N LEU A 172 6.96 -1.98 2.08
CA LEU A 172 6.17 -1.25 3.07
C LEU A 172 5.03 -0.48 2.41
N MET A 173 3.79 -0.86 2.69
CA MET A 173 2.59 -0.18 2.21
C MET A 173 1.88 0.51 3.36
N GLY A 174 1.37 1.72 3.12
CA GLY A 174 0.47 2.40 4.03
C GLY A 174 -0.81 2.87 3.35
N HIS A 175 -1.88 3.01 4.13
CA HIS A 175 -3.14 3.57 3.69
C HIS A 175 -3.49 4.82 4.49
N SER A 176 -3.94 5.91 3.82
CA SER A 176 -4.38 7.15 4.49
C SER A 176 -3.27 7.75 5.36
N ALA A 177 -3.49 7.97 6.66
CA ALA A 177 -2.45 8.40 7.60
C ALA A 177 -1.25 7.43 7.62
N GLY A 178 -1.50 6.11 7.48
CA GLY A 178 -0.43 5.12 7.34
C GLY A 178 0.43 5.36 6.09
N ALA A 179 -0.17 5.74 4.96
CA ALA A 179 0.58 6.11 3.76
C ALA A 179 1.44 7.35 3.98
N SER A 180 0.94 8.32 4.75
CA SER A 180 1.74 9.49 5.14
C SER A 180 2.92 9.10 6.03
N HIS A 181 2.72 8.19 7.00
CA HIS A 181 3.82 7.66 7.81
C HIS A 181 4.87 6.91 6.97
N VAL A 182 4.44 6.10 6.00
CA VAL A 182 5.36 5.40 5.08
C VAL A 182 6.12 6.40 4.21
N ALA A 183 5.44 7.43 3.67
CA ALA A 183 6.08 8.48 2.90
C ALA A 183 7.11 9.28 3.73
N ILE A 184 6.80 9.56 5.01
CA ILE A 184 7.72 10.17 5.97
C ILE A 184 8.94 9.25 6.19
N TYR A 185 8.73 7.96 6.44
CA TYR A 185 9.83 7.02 6.62
C TYR A 185 10.76 7.00 5.41
N VAL A 186 10.21 6.89 4.19
CA VAL A 186 10.97 6.86 2.94
C VAL A 186 11.76 8.16 2.70
N SER A 187 11.18 9.29 3.06
CA SER A 187 11.73 10.62 2.75
C SER A 187 12.71 11.17 3.80
N HIS A 188 12.76 10.56 5.00
CA HIS A 188 13.53 11.08 6.13
C HIS A 188 14.57 10.05 6.60
N PRO A 189 15.80 10.08 6.06
CA PRO A 189 16.85 9.09 6.37
C PRO A 189 17.21 8.96 7.85
N GLN A 190 16.89 9.96 8.69
CA GLN A 190 17.14 9.90 10.12
C GLN A 190 16.36 8.78 10.84
N PHE A 191 15.31 8.22 10.22
CA PHE A 191 14.56 7.09 10.75
C PHE A 191 15.11 5.73 10.29
N HIS A 192 16.03 5.74 9.31
CA HIS A 192 16.61 4.53 8.76
C HIS A 192 17.60 3.90 9.75
N GLY A 193 17.85 2.59 9.58
CA GLY A 193 18.88 1.89 10.32
C GLY A 193 20.28 2.20 9.79
N PRO A 194 21.32 1.68 10.44
CA PRO A 194 22.71 1.91 10.05
C PRO A 194 23.04 1.37 8.65
N ASN A 195 22.25 0.41 8.16
CA ASN A 195 22.39 -0.20 6.84
C ASN A 195 21.42 0.39 5.80
N GLY A 196 20.89 1.60 6.03
CA GLY A 196 19.94 2.27 5.17
C GLY A 196 18.48 1.97 5.54
N SER A 197 17.56 2.16 4.59
CA SER A 197 16.12 2.06 4.84
C SER A 197 15.62 0.64 5.13
N GLY A 198 16.36 -0.40 4.74
CA GLY A 198 15.90 -1.78 4.82
C GLY A 198 14.74 -2.13 3.86
N LEU A 199 14.35 -1.22 2.96
CA LEU A 199 13.24 -1.42 2.05
C LEU A 199 13.70 -1.76 0.63
N ALA A 200 13.08 -2.77 0.01
CA ALA A 200 13.12 -3.02 -1.42
C ALA A 200 12.12 -2.14 -2.20
N GLY A 201 11.08 -1.62 -1.53
CA GLY A 201 10.13 -0.68 -2.12
C GLY A 201 9.04 -0.24 -1.15
N ALA A 202 8.33 0.83 -1.51
CA ALA A 202 7.26 1.40 -0.72
C ALA A 202 6.01 1.70 -1.57
N MET A 203 4.83 1.73 -0.93
CA MET A 203 3.56 1.98 -1.59
C MET A 203 2.69 2.93 -0.74
N PHE A 204 2.21 3.99 -1.37
CA PHE A 204 1.42 5.04 -0.72
C PHE A 204 -0.02 5.00 -1.25
N SER A 205 -0.95 4.51 -0.44
CA SER A 205 -2.38 4.46 -0.80
C SER A 205 -3.12 5.62 -0.15
N SER A 206 -3.56 6.59 -0.96
CA SER A 206 -4.31 7.78 -0.54
C SER A 206 -3.70 8.52 0.66
N GLY A 207 -2.41 8.80 0.60
CA GLY A 207 -1.72 9.63 1.60
C GLY A 207 -2.25 11.06 1.61
N SER A 208 -2.26 11.70 2.79
CA SER A 208 -2.89 13.01 3.01
C SER A 208 -1.92 14.10 3.45
N ALA A 209 -0.61 13.82 3.49
CA ALA A 209 0.40 14.73 4.05
C ALA A 209 1.74 14.59 3.32
N TYR A 210 1.73 14.68 1.99
CA TYR A 210 2.96 14.73 1.20
C TYR A 210 3.62 16.10 1.30
N ASP A 211 2.83 17.16 1.16
CA ASP A 211 3.25 18.53 1.40
C ASP A 211 2.30 19.20 2.42
N LEU A 212 2.78 19.38 3.64
CA LEU A 212 2.00 20.00 4.69
C LEU A 212 1.77 21.51 4.46
N THR A 213 2.56 22.13 3.60
CA THR A 213 2.43 23.57 3.32
C THR A 213 1.19 23.88 2.49
N THR A 214 0.75 22.92 1.66
CA THR A 214 -0.43 22.98 0.81
C THR A 214 -1.60 22.14 1.33
N ALA A 215 -1.32 21.13 2.18
CA ALA A 215 -2.34 20.25 2.74
C ALA A 215 -3.36 21.05 3.53
N GLY A 216 -4.65 20.87 3.23
CA GLY A 216 -5.75 21.49 3.97
C GLY A 216 -5.72 21.13 5.45
N GLU A 217 -6.42 21.87 6.27
CA GLU A 217 -6.48 21.63 7.71
C GLU A 217 -7.26 20.36 8.05
N SER A 218 -6.80 19.62 9.06
CA SER A 218 -7.53 18.52 9.68
C SER A 218 -7.10 18.35 11.13
N GLU A 219 -8.04 17.94 11.98
CA GLU A 219 -7.77 17.64 13.38
C GLU A 219 -6.59 16.69 13.57
N GLY A 220 -6.57 15.59 12.82
CA GLY A 220 -5.52 14.59 12.93
C GLY A 220 -4.14 15.10 12.48
N ARG A 221 -4.07 15.93 11.42
CA ARG A 221 -2.81 16.55 11.01
C ARG A 221 -2.33 17.55 12.05
N ALA A 222 -3.21 18.40 12.57
CA ALA A 222 -2.87 19.35 13.63
C ALA A 222 -2.40 18.63 14.91
N ALA A 223 -3.07 17.54 15.29
CA ALA A 223 -2.69 16.74 16.45
C ALA A 223 -1.33 16.07 16.30
N TYR A 224 -0.98 15.58 15.11
CA TYR A 224 0.27 14.86 14.88
C TYR A 224 1.43 15.77 14.49
N PHE A 225 1.22 16.67 13.53
CA PHE A 225 2.28 17.56 13.01
C PHE A 225 2.37 18.88 13.77
N GLY A 226 1.41 19.17 14.68
CA GLY A 226 1.30 20.48 15.32
C GLY A 226 0.70 21.54 14.41
N THR A 227 0.56 22.77 14.94
CA THR A 227 -0.04 23.93 14.24
C THR A 227 0.97 24.99 13.81
N ASP A 228 2.24 24.82 14.18
CA ASP A 228 3.32 25.72 13.77
C ASP A 228 3.70 25.45 12.29
N ARG A 229 3.18 26.29 11.41
CA ARG A 229 3.37 26.17 9.96
C ARG A 229 4.83 26.37 9.52
N SER A 230 5.67 27.01 10.33
CA SER A 230 7.10 27.18 10.02
C SER A 230 7.85 25.84 9.96
N LEU A 231 7.33 24.80 10.63
CA LEU A 231 7.90 23.45 10.67
C LEU A 231 7.36 22.53 9.57
N TYR A 232 6.34 22.97 8.83
CA TYR A 232 5.66 22.09 7.86
C TYR A 232 6.56 21.65 6.72
N LYS A 233 7.43 22.54 6.23
CA LYS A 233 8.37 22.18 5.15
C LYS A 233 9.29 21.03 5.57
N ASP A 234 9.81 21.06 6.79
CA ASP A 234 10.74 20.05 7.31
C ASP A 234 10.04 18.74 7.69
N ARG A 235 8.72 18.80 8.00
CA ARG A 235 7.88 17.65 8.33
C ARG A 235 7.18 17.05 7.12
N SER A 236 7.20 17.71 5.97
CA SER A 236 6.65 17.23 4.69
C SER A 236 7.51 16.12 4.11
N SER A 237 6.88 15.10 3.54
CA SER A 237 7.60 14.01 2.89
C SER A 237 8.04 14.34 1.45
N LEU A 238 7.32 15.20 0.74
CA LEU A 238 7.56 15.49 -0.67
C LEU A 238 9.00 15.91 -0.99
N PRO A 239 9.66 16.84 -0.23
CA PRO A 239 11.03 17.22 -0.54
C PRO A 239 12.05 16.08 -0.47
N GLY A 240 11.85 15.10 0.41
CA GLY A 240 12.69 13.92 0.52
C GLY A 240 12.33 12.85 -0.52
N LEU A 241 11.05 12.70 -0.87
CA LEU A 241 10.60 11.78 -1.92
C LEU A 241 11.16 12.15 -3.29
N LEU A 242 11.36 13.44 -3.57
CA LEU A 242 11.99 13.93 -4.79
C LEU A 242 13.49 13.59 -4.89
N LYS A 243 14.11 13.08 -3.81
CA LYS A 243 15.55 12.80 -3.72
C LYS A 243 15.87 11.34 -3.40
N THR A 244 14.87 10.58 -2.92
CA THR A 244 15.12 9.19 -2.49
C THR A 244 15.42 8.28 -3.67
N SER A 245 16.29 7.30 -3.45
CA SER A 245 16.54 6.20 -4.39
C SER A 245 15.70 4.96 -4.08
N ILE A 246 14.90 4.97 -3.00
CA ILE A 246 14.01 3.86 -2.65
C ILE A 246 12.89 3.80 -3.70
N PRO A 247 12.69 2.66 -4.40
CA PRO A 247 11.60 2.53 -5.33
C PRO A 247 10.23 2.67 -4.63
N PHE A 248 9.31 3.40 -5.23
CA PHE A 248 7.95 3.49 -4.69
C PHE A 248 6.89 3.68 -5.77
N MET A 249 5.66 3.38 -5.42
CA MET A 249 4.47 3.68 -6.19
C MET A 249 3.40 4.34 -5.31
N ALA A 250 2.45 5.04 -5.94
CA ALA A 250 1.33 5.65 -5.23
C ALA A 250 0.01 5.36 -5.91
N ASN A 251 -1.06 5.25 -5.11
CA ASN A 251 -2.41 5.18 -5.65
C ASN A 251 -3.37 6.09 -4.88
N ALA A 252 -4.45 6.47 -5.55
CA ALA A 252 -5.58 7.19 -4.99
C ALA A 252 -6.88 6.58 -5.51
N ALA A 253 -7.99 6.84 -4.83
CA ALA A 253 -9.33 6.46 -5.26
C ALA A 253 -10.01 7.61 -5.99
N GLU A 254 -10.89 7.28 -6.96
CA GLU A 254 -11.71 8.27 -7.68
C GLU A 254 -12.55 9.12 -6.72
N PHE A 255 -13.11 8.49 -5.69
CA PHE A 255 -13.94 9.15 -4.68
C PHE A 255 -13.17 9.41 -3.37
N ASP A 256 -11.86 9.64 -3.43
CA ASP A 256 -11.14 10.18 -2.28
C ASP A 256 -11.68 11.55 -1.86
N PRO A 257 -11.69 11.90 -0.57
CA PRO A 257 -11.96 13.26 -0.12
C PRO A 257 -11.10 14.28 -0.87
N PRO A 258 -11.64 15.47 -1.20
CA PRO A 258 -10.95 16.47 -2.03
C PRO A 258 -9.52 16.74 -1.58
N ALA A 259 -9.30 17.01 -0.29
CA ALA A 259 -7.96 17.31 0.23
C ALA A 259 -6.94 16.16 0.06
N ILE A 260 -7.37 14.89 0.03
CA ILE A 260 -6.51 13.73 -0.23
C ILE A 260 -6.20 13.65 -1.72
N ALA A 261 -7.21 13.84 -2.57
CA ALA A 261 -7.04 13.83 -4.01
C ALA A 261 -6.11 14.96 -4.48
N GLU A 262 -6.22 16.17 -3.90
CA GLU A 262 -5.34 17.30 -4.16
C GLU A 262 -3.89 16.95 -3.83
N GLN A 263 -3.62 16.42 -2.64
CA GLN A 263 -2.28 15.97 -2.25
C GLN A 263 -1.70 14.90 -3.20
N PHE A 264 -2.54 13.96 -3.69
CA PHE A 264 -2.09 12.98 -4.68
C PHE A 264 -1.74 13.62 -6.03
N HIS A 265 -2.55 14.59 -6.50
CA HIS A 265 -2.29 15.27 -7.76
C HIS A 265 -1.05 16.16 -7.70
N GLU A 266 -0.85 16.91 -6.62
CA GLU A 266 0.34 17.72 -6.37
C GLU A 266 1.60 16.85 -6.29
N PHE A 267 1.55 15.76 -5.52
CA PHE A 267 2.61 14.78 -5.44
C PHE A 267 2.98 14.22 -6.82
N LYS A 268 1.98 13.77 -7.60
CA LYS A 268 2.20 13.21 -8.95
C LYS A 268 2.83 14.22 -9.88
N ALA A 269 2.35 15.46 -9.88
CA ALA A 269 2.89 16.54 -10.71
C ALA A 269 4.36 16.82 -10.36
N ALA A 270 4.67 17.01 -9.07
CA ALA A 270 6.01 17.26 -8.59
C ALA A 270 6.99 16.13 -8.94
N MET A 271 6.54 14.85 -8.83
CA MET A 271 7.37 13.71 -9.23
C MET A 271 7.67 13.71 -10.73
N CYS A 272 6.68 14.00 -11.58
CA CYS A 272 6.92 14.06 -13.04
C CYS A 272 7.87 15.18 -13.47
N GLU A 273 7.92 16.26 -12.72
CA GLU A 273 8.85 17.40 -12.94
C GLU A 273 10.24 17.14 -12.34
N SER A 274 10.40 16.10 -11.51
CA SER A 274 11.67 15.78 -10.88
C SER A 274 12.65 15.09 -11.83
N PRO A 275 13.97 15.10 -11.54
CA PRO A 275 14.97 14.38 -12.33
C PRO A 275 14.74 12.86 -12.40
N HIS A 276 13.97 12.29 -11.47
CA HIS A 276 13.61 10.86 -11.45
C HIS A 276 12.49 10.53 -12.44
N GLY A 277 11.78 11.54 -12.96
CA GLY A 277 10.61 11.37 -13.83
C GLY A 277 9.37 10.87 -13.08
N CYS A 278 8.32 10.62 -13.84
CA CYS A 278 7.04 10.15 -13.27
C CYS A 278 7.22 8.79 -12.58
N VAL A 279 6.80 8.71 -11.33
CA VAL A 279 6.67 7.43 -10.62
C VAL A 279 5.41 6.69 -11.05
N ARG A 280 5.38 5.39 -10.81
CA ARG A 280 4.17 4.57 -11.05
C ARG A 280 3.04 5.07 -10.16
N THR A 281 1.94 5.49 -10.79
CA THR A 281 0.73 5.92 -10.08
C THR A 281 -0.50 5.20 -10.62
N LEU A 282 -1.49 4.96 -9.75
CA LEU A 282 -2.79 4.38 -10.10
C LEU A 282 -3.90 5.25 -9.51
N LEU A 283 -4.82 5.72 -10.35
CA LEU A 283 -6.12 6.21 -9.90
C LEU A 283 -7.13 5.06 -10.02
N GLN A 284 -7.70 4.61 -8.90
CA GLN A 284 -8.65 3.52 -8.86
C GLN A 284 -10.06 4.04 -9.15
N PRO A 285 -10.62 3.80 -10.34
CA PRO A 285 -12.00 4.19 -10.64
C PRO A 285 -12.97 3.38 -9.78
N ARG A 286 -14.12 3.98 -9.47
CA ARG A 286 -15.23 3.37 -8.74
C ARG A 286 -14.92 3.00 -7.28
N HIS A 287 -13.77 3.42 -6.74
CA HIS A 287 -13.39 3.26 -5.34
C HIS A 287 -13.53 4.58 -4.57
N ASN A 288 -13.87 4.48 -3.29
CA ASN A 288 -13.69 5.54 -2.30
C ASN A 288 -12.46 5.30 -1.43
N HIS A 289 -12.20 6.20 -0.49
CA HIS A 289 -11.04 6.17 0.39
C HIS A 289 -10.82 4.80 1.07
N MET A 290 -11.86 4.18 1.59
CA MET A 290 -11.75 2.93 2.35
C MET A 290 -11.74 1.68 1.46
N SER A 291 -12.51 1.71 0.38
CA SER A 291 -12.72 0.53 -0.46
C SER A 291 -11.45 0.02 -1.15
N GLN A 292 -10.45 0.88 -1.41
CA GLN A 292 -9.16 0.45 -1.97
C GLN A 292 -8.47 -0.62 -1.09
N SER A 293 -8.47 -0.43 0.24
CA SER A 293 -7.89 -1.42 1.15
C SER A 293 -8.84 -2.59 1.42
N TYR A 294 -10.14 -2.31 1.47
CA TYR A 294 -11.16 -3.33 1.74
C TYR A 294 -11.38 -4.29 0.57
N ALA A 295 -11.11 -3.88 -0.66
CA ALA A 295 -11.21 -4.73 -1.84
C ALA A 295 -10.02 -5.71 -2.01
N ILE A 296 -8.88 -5.48 -1.35
CA ILE A 296 -7.73 -6.38 -1.44
C ILE A 296 -8.14 -7.76 -0.91
N ASN A 297 -7.73 -8.83 -1.60
CA ASN A 297 -8.12 -10.22 -1.37
C ASN A 297 -9.59 -10.54 -1.70
N THR A 298 -10.18 -9.78 -2.62
CA THR A 298 -11.48 -10.09 -3.25
C THR A 298 -11.28 -10.38 -4.73
N ALA A 299 -12.37 -10.56 -5.47
CA ALA A 299 -12.35 -10.68 -6.93
C ALA A 299 -11.87 -9.40 -7.63
N ASP A 300 -11.92 -8.24 -6.97
CA ASP A 300 -11.34 -7.01 -7.48
C ASP A 300 -9.82 -7.04 -7.34
N THR A 301 -9.13 -7.13 -8.47
CA THR A 301 -7.68 -7.25 -8.51
C THR A 301 -6.96 -6.00 -9.02
N MET A 302 -7.69 -4.88 -9.18
CA MET A 302 -7.12 -3.68 -9.79
C MET A 302 -5.87 -3.19 -9.04
N LEU A 303 -5.96 -2.94 -7.74
CA LEU A 303 -4.81 -2.54 -6.94
C LEU A 303 -3.86 -3.71 -6.70
N SER A 304 -4.38 -4.86 -6.28
CA SER A 304 -3.56 -6.00 -5.86
C SER A 304 -2.67 -6.56 -6.99
N SER A 305 -3.11 -6.50 -8.26
CA SER A 305 -2.27 -6.84 -9.41
C SER A 305 -1.10 -5.87 -9.58
N GLN A 306 -1.34 -4.58 -9.41
CA GLN A 306 -0.29 -3.55 -9.50
C GLN A 306 0.74 -3.67 -8.37
N LEU A 307 0.28 -4.02 -7.16
CA LEU A 307 1.17 -4.31 -6.03
C LEU A 307 2.05 -5.53 -6.33
N LEU A 308 1.47 -6.62 -6.84
CA LEU A 308 2.24 -7.83 -7.21
C LEU A 308 3.27 -7.56 -8.31
N GLU A 309 2.92 -6.81 -9.33
CA GLU A 309 3.86 -6.42 -10.38
C GLU A 309 5.01 -5.58 -9.82
N PHE A 310 4.71 -4.62 -8.94
CA PHE A 310 5.72 -3.78 -8.30
C PHE A 310 6.67 -4.62 -7.43
N ILE A 311 6.13 -5.52 -6.60
CA ILE A 311 6.92 -6.41 -5.74
C ILE A 311 7.80 -7.38 -6.55
N LYS A 312 7.28 -7.88 -7.68
CA LYS A 312 8.04 -8.76 -8.58
C LYS A 312 9.14 -8.02 -9.33
N ALA A 313 8.92 -6.76 -9.69
CA ALA A 313 9.91 -5.92 -10.37
C ALA A 313 11.04 -5.45 -9.42
N GLY A 314 10.75 -5.24 -8.16
CA GLY A 314 11.72 -4.91 -7.12
C GLY A 314 12.52 -6.14 -6.67
N ARG A 315 13.38 -6.64 -7.57
CA ARG A 315 14.23 -7.81 -7.34
C ARG A 315 15.54 -7.41 -6.70
#